data_11d2d6cb557ea1dac25629c96ce53fc4
#
_entry.id   11d2d6cb557ea1dac25629c96ce53fc4
#
_cell.length_a   1.000
_cell.length_b   1.000
_cell.length_c   1.000
_cell.angle_alpha   90.00
_cell.angle_beta   90.00
_cell.angle_gamma   90.00
#
_symmetry.space_group_name_H-M   'P 1'
#
loop_
_entity.id
_entity.type
_entity.pdbx_description
1 polymer ?
#
loop_
_entity_poly.entity_id
_entity_poly.type
_entity_poly.pdbx_seq_one_letter_code
_entity_poly.pdbx_strand_id
1 'polypeptide(L)'
;EGIAIDLGLIDRNDPDASQKAKDILGLITIFFMIAYGISQLVSGKLYDKIGCRKGFFWSVLVWGAADALASLSRGIFSLTFFRMMLGLGEAGPWPGTTKSNAEWFPQKERAFAQGLFGAAASIGSILAPIIILMLFIAFGWKLTFIVVGGLGLIWLIPWLIINKEGPKKHPWITEEERTYILSGQPEQELKTEDKGKSWGELLRVKKNWSVILGRFFLDPIWWMFVTFLPLYLADVFHLNIKEVAFSAWVPYVGAALGSIAGGWYSGWLINRGHTVNYARKAAMLLGGIIIIPSILAAIMS
;
A
#
# COMPACT_ATOMS: atom_id res chain seq x y z
N GLU A 1 16.19 -10.55 14.60
CA GLU A 1 17.35 -11.04 15.35
C GLU A 1 18.30 -11.84 14.45
N GLY A 2 17.86 -12.94 13.82
CA GLY A 2 18.72 -13.80 12.98
C GLY A 2 19.50 -13.04 11.89
N ILE A 3 18.85 -12.11 11.17
CA ILE A 3 19.52 -11.28 10.16
C ILE A 3 20.62 -10.41 10.78
N ALA A 4 20.39 -9.84 11.96
CA ALA A 4 21.34 -8.97 12.63
C ALA A 4 22.57 -9.77 13.13
N ILE A 5 22.36 -11.00 13.58
CA ILE A 5 23.44 -11.92 13.94
C ILE A 5 24.25 -12.33 12.72
N ASP A 6 23.60 -12.73 11.62
CA ASP A 6 24.26 -13.14 10.38
C ASP A 6 25.06 -12.01 9.72
N LEU A 7 24.67 -10.76 9.93
CA LEU A 7 25.39 -9.58 9.47
C LEU A 7 26.47 -9.11 10.44
N GLY A 8 26.69 -9.82 11.57
CA GLY A 8 27.70 -9.48 12.58
C GLY A 8 27.39 -8.17 13.32
N LEU A 9 26.12 -7.77 13.40
CA LEU A 9 25.67 -6.55 14.09
C LEU A 9 25.42 -6.80 15.57
N ILE A 10 25.17 -8.05 15.94
CA ILE A 10 24.85 -8.50 17.29
C ILE A 10 25.55 -9.84 17.52
N ASP A 11 26.15 -10.00 18.72
CA ASP A 11 26.66 -11.30 19.14
C ASP A 11 25.49 -12.24 19.48
N ARG A 12 25.59 -13.51 19.08
CA ARG A 12 24.58 -14.53 19.38
C ARG A 12 24.37 -14.77 20.87
N ASN A 13 25.42 -14.57 21.66
CA ASN A 13 25.40 -14.77 23.10
C ASN A 13 25.14 -13.49 23.91
N ASP A 14 24.80 -12.38 23.24
CA ASP A 14 24.50 -11.11 23.89
C ASP A 14 23.15 -11.22 24.63
N PRO A 15 23.09 -11.00 25.96
CA PRO A 15 21.86 -11.08 26.72
C PRO A 15 20.79 -10.07 26.24
N ASP A 16 21.23 -8.96 25.62
CA ASP A 16 20.36 -7.91 25.10
C ASP A 16 20.13 -8.03 23.58
N ALA A 17 20.48 -9.16 22.96
CA ALA A 17 20.39 -9.37 21.51
C ALA A 17 19.02 -9.02 20.93
N SER A 18 17.95 -9.40 21.61
CA SER A 18 16.57 -9.13 21.15
C SER A 18 16.26 -7.63 21.16
N GLN A 19 16.66 -6.90 22.18
CA GLN A 19 16.45 -5.46 22.27
C GLN A 19 17.28 -4.71 21.22
N LYS A 20 18.55 -5.04 21.06
CA LYS A 20 19.42 -4.46 20.02
C LYS A 20 18.89 -4.73 18.61
N ALA A 21 18.33 -5.91 18.37
CA ALA A 21 17.68 -6.23 17.09
C ALA A 21 16.46 -5.36 16.83
N LYS A 22 15.64 -5.09 17.84
CA LYS A 22 14.49 -4.18 17.75
C LYS A 22 14.94 -2.75 17.45
N ASP A 23 16.01 -2.27 18.09
CA ASP A 23 16.56 -0.93 17.87
C ASP A 23 17.12 -0.76 16.47
N ILE A 24 17.84 -1.76 15.96
CA ILE A 24 18.34 -1.80 14.56
C ILE A 24 17.16 -1.80 13.57
N LEU A 25 16.15 -2.62 13.81
CA LEU A 25 14.94 -2.66 12.98
C LEU A 25 14.23 -1.30 12.98
N GLY A 26 14.11 -0.67 14.16
CA GLY A 26 13.54 0.67 14.29
C GLY A 26 14.29 1.70 13.46
N LEU A 27 15.61 1.72 13.54
CA LEU A 27 16.45 2.63 12.75
C LEU A 27 16.27 2.43 11.25
N ILE A 28 16.32 1.19 10.77
CA ILE A 28 16.12 0.85 9.36
C ILE A 28 14.72 1.27 8.90
N THR A 29 13.70 1.06 9.74
CA THR A 29 12.31 1.44 9.45
C THR A 29 12.16 2.96 9.33
N ILE A 30 12.84 3.75 10.16
CA ILE A 30 12.83 5.22 10.06
C ILE A 30 13.35 5.67 8.70
N PHE A 31 14.49 5.16 8.25
CA PHE A 31 15.06 5.51 6.94
C PHE A 31 14.15 5.07 5.78
N PHE A 32 13.58 3.87 5.88
CA PHE A 32 12.56 3.41 4.93
C PHE A 32 11.37 4.37 4.85
N MET A 33 10.80 4.76 5.99
CA MET A 33 9.63 5.65 6.06
C MET A 33 9.93 7.06 5.54
N ILE A 34 11.13 7.60 5.79
CA ILE A 34 11.56 8.89 5.23
C ILE A 34 11.61 8.80 3.70
N ALA A 35 12.25 7.76 3.15
CA ALA A 35 12.35 7.55 1.71
C ALA A 35 10.96 7.36 1.08
N TYR A 36 10.10 6.56 1.72
CA TYR A 36 8.72 6.32 1.33
C TYR A 36 7.91 7.63 1.32
N GLY A 37 7.97 8.42 2.39
CA GLY A 37 7.26 9.70 2.49
C GLY A 37 7.69 10.72 1.42
N ILE A 38 8.99 10.84 1.15
CA ILE A 38 9.52 11.69 0.07
C ILE A 38 9.00 11.20 -1.29
N SER A 39 9.06 9.89 -1.54
CA SER A 39 8.58 9.30 -2.79
C SER A 39 7.06 9.48 -2.96
N GLN A 40 6.26 9.37 -1.91
CA GLN A 40 4.83 9.66 -1.96
C GLN A 40 4.52 11.06 -2.48
N LEU A 41 5.28 12.05 -2.04
CA LEU A 41 5.09 13.43 -2.51
C LEU A 41 5.41 13.57 -4.00
N VAL A 42 6.44 12.90 -4.51
CA VAL A 42 6.95 13.07 -5.87
C VAL A 42 6.23 12.16 -6.88
N SER A 43 5.88 10.96 -6.47
CA SER A 43 5.38 9.91 -7.36
C SER A 43 4.08 10.29 -8.08
N GLY A 44 3.16 11.03 -7.44
CA GLY A 44 1.95 11.49 -8.11
C GLY A 44 2.25 12.29 -9.38
N LYS A 45 3.14 13.30 -9.28
CA LYS A 45 3.57 14.10 -10.44
C LYS A 45 4.36 13.27 -11.46
N LEU A 46 5.14 12.31 -11.00
CA LEU A 46 5.87 11.41 -11.88
C LEU A 46 4.89 10.59 -12.72
N TYR A 47 3.87 9.99 -12.09
CA TYR A 47 2.83 9.24 -12.79
C TYR A 47 2.02 10.12 -13.75
N ASP A 48 1.78 11.40 -13.41
CA ASP A 48 1.14 12.35 -14.33
C ASP A 48 1.98 12.59 -15.58
N LYS A 49 3.30 12.70 -15.41
CA LYS A 49 4.23 12.97 -16.52
C LYS A 49 4.50 11.75 -17.41
N ILE A 50 4.70 10.57 -16.82
CA ILE A 50 5.14 9.37 -17.58
C ILE A 50 4.01 8.36 -17.83
N GLY A 51 2.82 8.58 -17.25
CA GLY A 51 1.66 7.69 -17.35
C GLY A 51 1.73 6.48 -16.41
N CYS A 52 0.57 5.82 -16.20
CA CYS A 52 0.46 4.68 -15.28
C CYS A 52 1.36 3.51 -15.70
N ARG A 53 1.42 3.16 -16.99
CA ARG A 53 2.22 2.03 -17.48
C ARG A 53 3.69 2.11 -17.06
N LYS A 54 4.33 3.24 -17.37
CA LYS A 54 5.75 3.48 -17.03
C LYS A 54 5.95 3.73 -15.54
N GLY A 55 4.99 4.40 -14.89
CA GLY A 55 5.03 4.66 -13.45
C GLY A 55 5.08 3.36 -12.65
N PHE A 56 4.18 2.42 -12.90
CA PHE A 56 4.19 1.10 -12.27
C PHE A 56 5.45 0.31 -12.62
N PHE A 57 5.89 0.33 -13.89
CA PHE A 57 7.12 -0.34 -14.28
C PHE A 57 8.31 0.09 -13.43
N TRP A 58 8.58 1.40 -13.35
CA TRP A 58 9.71 1.90 -12.57
C TRP A 58 9.55 1.68 -11.06
N SER A 59 8.35 1.88 -10.53
CA SER A 59 8.07 1.63 -9.10
C SER A 59 8.35 0.18 -8.74
N VAL A 60 7.78 -0.77 -9.48
CA VAL A 60 7.94 -2.20 -9.18
C VAL A 60 9.37 -2.69 -9.47
N LEU A 61 10.01 -2.17 -10.52
CA LEU A 61 11.40 -2.49 -10.81
C LEU A 61 12.32 -2.06 -9.65
N VAL A 62 12.15 -0.83 -9.16
CA VAL A 62 12.98 -0.31 -8.06
C VAL A 62 12.74 -1.09 -6.78
N TRP A 63 11.48 -1.30 -6.34
CA TRP A 63 11.23 -2.01 -5.08
C TRP A 63 11.56 -3.51 -5.19
N GLY A 64 11.23 -4.17 -6.29
CA GLY A 64 11.54 -5.59 -6.47
C GLY A 64 13.04 -5.87 -6.56
N ALA A 65 13.78 -5.01 -7.30
CA ALA A 65 15.23 -5.10 -7.35
C ALA A 65 15.89 -4.78 -5.99
N ALA A 66 15.42 -3.74 -5.31
CA ALA A 66 15.93 -3.35 -3.98
C ALA A 66 15.74 -4.48 -2.96
N ASP A 67 14.56 -5.10 -2.96
CA ASP A 67 14.27 -6.23 -2.06
C ASP A 67 15.16 -7.44 -2.39
N ALA A 68 15.25 -7.84 -3.65
CA ALA A 68 16.13 -8.95 -4.06
C ALA A 68 17.61 -8.68 -3.73
N LEU A 69 18.10 -7.46 -4.01
CA LEU A 69 19.48 -7.06 -3.75
C LEU A 69 19.79 -6.89 -2.25
N ALA A 70 18.77 -6.70 -1.39
CA ALA A 70 18.96 -6.71 0.06
C ALA A 70 19.57 -8.02 0.57
N SER A 71 19.40 -9.12 -0.16
CA SER A 71 20.07 -10.40 0.11
C SER A 71 21.62 -10.33 0.09
N LEU A 72 22.18 -9.35 -0.62
CA LEU A 72 23.63 -9.10 -0.74
C LEU A 72 24.16 -8.20 0.38
N SER A 73 23.31 -7.78 1.32
CA SER A 73 23.72 -6.93 2.44
C SER A 73 24.82 -7.60 3.27
N ARG A 74 25.83 -6.79 3.65
CA ARG A 74 26.96 -7.21 4.47
C ARG A 74 27.08 -6.45 5.79
N GLY A 75 26.10 -5.58 6.08
CA GLY A 75 26.07 -4.77 7.30
C GLY A 75 24.87 -3.82 7.29
N ILE A 76 24.74 -3.03 8.36
CA ILE A 76 23.61 -2.14 8.57
C ILE A 76 23.44 -1.09 7.46
N PHE A 77 24.55 -0.50 6.97
CA PHE A 77 24.50 0.52 5.93
C PHE A 77 23.93 -0.01 4.62
N SER A 78 24.41 -1.17 4.16
CA SER A 78 23.90 -1.78 2.93
C SER A 78 22.44 -2.20 3.06
N LEU A 79 22.06 -2.78 4.19
CA LEU A 79 20.67 -3.15 4.44
C LEU A 79 19.75 -1.92 4.49
N THR A 80 20.16 -0.86 5.21
CA THR A 80 19.41 0.41 5.26
C THR A 80 19.29 1.04 3.88
N PHE A 81 20.36 1.03 3.08
CA PHE A 81 20.33 1.56 1.71
C PHE A 81 19.29 0.83 0.85
N PHE A 82 19.29 -0.50 0.83
CA PHE A 82 18.30 -1.26 0.06
C PHE A 82 16.89 -1.05 0.59
N ARG A 83 16.69 -0.90 1.90
CA ARG A 83 15.39 -0.56 2.49
C ARG A 83 14.91 0.85 2.11
N MET A 84 15.81 1.83 2.01
CA MET A 84 15.47 3.15 1.47
C MET A 84 15.05 3.07 -0.01
N MET A 85 15.79 2.33 -0.83
CA MET A 85 15.43 2.11 -2.24
C MET A 85 14.09 1.39 -2.37
N LEU A 86 13.81 0.42 -1.51
CA LEU A 86 12.51 -0.24 -1.40
C LEU A 86 11.40 0.79 -1.13
N GLY A 87 11.59 1.66 -0.13
CA GLY A 87 10.62 2.72 0.22
C GLY A 87 10.35 3.68 -0.94
N LEU A 88 11.40 4.06 -1.69
CA LEU A 88 11.24 4.89 -2.88
C LEU A 88 10.39 4.24 -3.97
N GLY A 89 10.55 2.94 -4.21
CA GLY A 89 9.78 2.20 -5.21
C GLY A 89 8.35 1.92 -4.76
N GLU A 90 8.16 1.49 -3.53
CA GLU A 90 6.89 1.01 -2.99
C GLU A 90 5.84 2.12 -2.81
N ALA A 91 6.27 3.36 -2.65
CA ALA A 91 5.36 4.49 -2.51
C ALA A 91 4.55 4.82 -3.79
N GLY A 92 5.13 4.55 -4.97
CA GLY A 92 4.54 4.91 -6.26
C GLY A 92 3.21 4.22 -6.62
N PRO A 93 3.01 2.93 -6.36
CA PRO A 93 1.77 2.23 -6.69
C PRO A 93 0.49 2.83 -6.09
N TRP A 94 0.54 3.49 -4.95
CA TRP A 94 -0.65 4.09 -4.34
C TRP A 94 -1.27 5.23 -5.17
N PRO A 95 -0.55 6.32 -5.51
CA PRO A 95 -1.07 7.31 -6.43
C PRO A 95 -1.29 6.76 -7.83
N GLY A 96 -0.46 5.80 -8.28
CA GLY A 96 -0.61 5.11 -9.55
C GLY A 96 -1.94 4.38 -9.68
N THR A 97 -2.36 3.65 -8.66
CA THR A 97 -3.66 2.94 -8.64
C THR A 97 -4.82 3.92 -8.66
N THR A 98 -4.73 5.01 -7.87
CA THR A 98 -5.77 6.04 -7.89
C THR A 98 -5.93 6.67 -9.27
N LYS A 99 -4.82 6.95 -9.95
CA LYS A 99 -4.82 7.46 -11.33
C LYS A 99 -5.35 6.43 -12.32
N SER A 100 -4.91 5.18 -12.25
CA SER A 100 -5.40 4.09 -13.09
C SER A 100 -6.91 3.88 -12.92
N ASN A 101 -7.42 3.91 -11.68
CA ASN A 101 -8.85 3.84 -11.42
C ASN A 101 -9.62 5.03 -12.01
N ALA A 102 -9.02 6.24 -11.99
CA ALA A 102 -9.61 7.40 -12.62
C ALA A 102 -9.66 7.28 -14.16
N GLU A 103 -8.65 6.66 -14.77
CA GLU A 103 -8.58 6.46 -16.23
C GLU A 103 -9.51 5.35 -16.73
N TRP A 104 -9.62 4.22 -15.99
CA TRP A 104 -10.27 3.00 -16.46
C TRP A 104 -11.70 2.80 -15.97
N PHE A 105 -12.12 3.47 -14.90
CA PHE A 105 -13.46 3.28 -14.34
C PHE A 105 -14.30 4.54 -14.44
N PRO A 106 -15.60 4.41 -14.81
CA PRO A 106 -16.57 5.48 -14.70
C PRO A 106 -16.67 5.99 -13.25
N GLN A 107 -16.99 7.26 -13.05
CA GLN A 107 -17.00 7.91 -11.73
C GLN A 107 -17.82 7.14 -10.66
N LYS A 108 -18.91 6.49 -11.07
CA LYS A 108 -19.79 5.70 -10.20
C LYS A 108 -19.12 4.41 -9.67
N GLU A 109 -18.15 3.85 -10.40
CA GLU A 109 -17.50 2.57 -10.08
C GLU A 109 -16.14 2.73 -9.40
N ARG A 110 -15.54 3.91 -9.46
CA ARG A 110 -14.20 4.19 -8.89
C ARG A 110 -14.08 3.83 -7.41
N ALA A 111 -15.15 4.06 -6.62
CA ALA A 111 -15.15 3.75 -5.20
C ALA A 111 -15.09 2.24 -4.94
N PHE A 112 -15.82 1.46 -5.75
CA PHE A 112 -15.79 0.00 -5.66
C PHE A 112 -14.44 -0.57 -6.11
N ALA A 113 -13.90 -0.07 -7.23
CA ALA A 113 -12.57 -0.46 -7.72
C ALA A 113 -11.47 -0.15 -6.68
N GLN A 114 -11.53 1.02 -6.03
CA GLN A 114 -10.61 1.36 -4.96
C GLN A 114 -10.80 0.50 -3.70
N GLY A 115 -12.04 0.12 -3.39
CA GLY A 115 -12.36 -0.82 -2.32
C GLY A 115 -11.78 -2.21 -2.57
N LEU A 116 -11.86 -2.70 -3.80
CA LEU A 116 -11.28 -3.99 -4.21
C LEU A 116 -9.74 -3.96 -4.11
N PHE A 117 -9.10 -2.86 -4.53
CA PHE A 117 -7.67 -2.67 -4.34
C PHE A 117 -7.27 -2.68 -2.85
N GLY A 118 -8.02 -1.99 -1.99
CA GLY A 118 -7.79 -2.00 -0.54
C GLY A 118 -7.96 -3.39 0.08
N ALA A 119 -8.96 -4.15 -0.39
CA ALA A 119 -9.15 -5.53 0.03
C ALA A 119 -7.99 -6.44 -0.40
N ALA A 120 -7.47 -6.28 -1.62
CA ALA A 120 -6.31 -7.02 -2.10
C ALA A 120 -5.06 -6.72 -1.26
N ALA A 121 -4.84 -5.46 -0.87
CA ALA A 121 -3.76 -5.08 0.05
C ALA A 121 -3.90 -5.75 1.42
N SER A 122 -5.13 -5.82 1.95
CA SER A 122 -5.41 -6.50 3.22
C SER A 122 -5.19 -8.01 3.14
N ILE A 123 -5.60 -8.66 2.05
CA ILE A 123 -5.32 -10.08 1.79
C ILE A 123 -3.81 -10.32 1.71
N GLY A 124 -3.08 -9.43 1.03
CA GLY A 124 -1.62 -9.47 1.00
C GLY A 124 -1.01 -9.40 2.40
N SER A 125 -1.52 -8.55 3.26
CA SER A 125 -1.06 -8.42 4.67
C SER A 125 -1.36 -9.67 5.51
N ILE A 126 -2.37 -10.46 5.16
CA ILE A 126 -2.65 -11.76 5.80
C ILE A 126 -1.68 -12.83 5.30
N LEU A 127 -1.47 -12.90 3.99
CA LEU A 127 -0.70 -13.99 3.37
C LEU A 127 0.82 -13.79 3.50
N ALA A 128 1.29 -12.54 3.45
CA ALA A 128 2.72 -12.23 3.42
C ALA A 128 3.48 -12.80 4.64
N PRO A 129 3.04 -12.64 5.91
CA PRO A 129 3.75 -13.21 7.05
C PRO A 129 3.88 -14.73 6.98
N ILE A 130 2.84 -15.41 6.50
CA ILE A 130 2.82 -16.88 6.38
C ILE A 130 3.82 -17.33 5.31
N ILE A 131 3.76 -16.72 4.13
CA ILE A 131 4.64 -17.03 3.00
C ILE A 131 6.11 -16.73 3.36
N ILE A 132 6.36 -15.56 3.95
CA ILE A 132 7.70 -15.13 4.36
C ILE A 132 8.27 -16.09 5.42
N LEU A 133 7.44 -16.49 6.40
CA LEU A 133 7.88 -17.45 7.44
C LEU A 133 8.23 -18.81 6.82
N MET A 134 7.42 -19.32 5.90
CA MET A 134 7.69 -20.59 5.21
C MET A 134 9.01 -20.52 4.42
N LEU A 135 9.22 -19.45 3.66
CA LEU A 135 10.44 -19.23 2.89
C LEU A 135 11.65 -19.07 3.82
N PHE A 136 11.50 -18.31 4.90
CA PHE A 136 12.56 -18.09 5.87
C PHE A 136 13.02 -19.37 6.56
N ILE A 137 12.08 -20.23 6.99
CA ILE A 137 12.41 -21.51 7.62
C ILE A 137 13.05 -22.48 6.62
N ALA A 138 12.57 -22.52 5.37
CA ALA A 138 13.06 -23.45 4.36
C ALA A 138 14.40 -23.04 3.78
N PHE A 139 14.64 -21.75 3.57
CA PHE A 139 15.74 -21.26 2.72
C PHE A 139 16.58 -20.15 3.37
N GLY A 140 16.21 -19.68 4.57
CA GLY A 140 16.86 -18.57 5.24
C GLY A 140 16.52 -17.21 4.61
N TRP A 141 16.98 -16.14 5.26
CA TRP A 141 16.59 -14.77 4.93
C TRP A 141 17.04 -14.28 3.54
N LYS A 142 18.24 -14.68 3.09
CA LYS A 142 18.79 -14.23 1.79
C LYS A 142 17.91 -14.67 0.63
N LEU A 143 17.57 -15.97 0.58
CA LEU A 143 16.72 -16.49 -0.49
C LEU A 143 15.28 -15.98 -0.38
N THR A 144 14.79 -15.74 0.84
CA THR A 144 13.49 -15.11 1.06
C THR A 144 13.41 -13.74 0.38
N PHE A 145 14.41 -12.88 0.55
CA PHE A 145 14.49 -11.58 -0.14
C PHE A 145 14.53 -11.72 -1.67
N ILE A 146 15.33 -12.65 -2.17
CA ILE A 146 15.41 -12.90 -3.62
C ILE A 146 14.06 -13.35 -4.19
N VAL A 147 13.38 -14.27 -3.52
CA VAL A 147 12.08 -14.79 -3.97
C VAL A 147 11.01 -13.71 -3.93
N VAL A 148 10.90 -12.99 -2.83
CA VAL A 148 9.88 -11.93 -2.67
C VAL A 148 10.10 -10.80 -3.68
N GLY A 149 11.32 -10.29 -3.79
CA GLY A 149 11.66 -9.28 -4.80
C GLY A 149 11.47 -9.78 -6.23
N GLY A 150 11.86 -11.05 -6.49
CA GLY A 150 11.68 -11.70 -7.79
C GLY A 150 10.20 -11.86 -8.19
N LEU A 151 9.31 -12.21 -7.26
CA LEU A 151 7.86 -12.26 -7.52
C LEU A 151 7.32 -10.88 -7.96
N GLY A 152 7.79 -9.81 -7.33
CA GLY A 152 7.48 -8.45 -7.77
C GLY A 152 7.92 -8.18 -9.21
N LEU A 153 9.14 -8.57 -9.56
CA LEU A 153 9.66 -8.40 -10.92
C LEU A 153 8.92 -9.26 -11.95
N ILE A 154 8.54 -10.48 -11.59
CA ILE A 154 7.73 -11.37 -12.44
C ILE A 154 6.37 -10.73 -12.73
N TRP A 155 5.76 -10.04 -11.77
CA TRP A 155 4.50 -9.31 -11.97
C TRP A 155 4.58 -8.23 -13.05
N LEU A 156 5.75 -7.67 -13.33
CA LEU A 156 5.93 -6.71 -14.42
C LEU A 156 5.61 -7.30 -15.80
N ILE A 157 5.79 -8.61 -15.99
CA ILE A 157 5.54 -9.26 -17.28
C ILE A 157 4.07 -9.12 -17.68
N PRO A 158 3.08 -9.62 -16.92
CA PRO A 158 1.67 -9.42 -17.26
C PRO A 158 1.27 -7.94 -17.27
N TRP A 159 1.84 -7.11 -16.39
CA TRP A 159 1.56 -5.68 -16.40
C TRP A 159 1.91 -5.02 -17.72
N LEU A 160 3.09 -5.27 -18.27
CA LEU A 160 3.56 -4.69 -19.52
C LEU A 160 2.80 -5.23 -20.75
N ILE A 161 2.31 -6.47 -20.68
CA ILE A 161 1.52 -7.10 -21.75
C ILE A 161 0.10 -6.53 -21.77
N ILE A 162 -0.54 -6.44 -20.61
CA ILE A 162 -1.95 -6.04 -20.45
C ILE A 162 -2.08 -4.52 -20.54
N ASN A 163 -1.30 -3.76 -19.82
CA ASN A 163 -1.42 -2.30 -19.76
C ASN A 163 -0.60 -1.63 -20.87
N LYS A 164 -1.11 -1.65 -22.10
CA LYS A 164 -0.42 -1.07 -23.27
C LYS A 164 -0.58 0.43 -23.34
N GLU A 165 -1.83 0.91 -23.35
CA GLU A 165 -2.19 2.32 -23.43
C GLU A 165 -3.45 2.56 -22.60
N GLY A 166 -3.81 3.84 -22.38
CA GLY A 166 -5.07 4.18 -21.71
C GLY A 166 -6.30 3.76 -22.54
N PRO A 167 -7.51 3.83 -21.95
CA PRO A 167 -8.73 3.29 -22.58
C PRO A 167 -9.04 3.87 -23.96
N LYS A 168 -8.61 5.10 -24.24
CA LYS A 168 -8.81 5.74 -25.56
C LYS A 168 -8.15 4.99 -26.72
N LYS A 169 -7.03 4.32 -26.51
CA LYS A 169 -6.21 3.69 -27.55
C LYS A 169 -5.90 2.21 -27.26
N HIS A 170 -6.52 1.63 -26.24
CA HIS A 170 -6.22 0.24 -25.89
C HIS A 170 -6.74 -0.72 -26.98
N PRO A 171 -5.89 -1.64 -27.48
CA PRO A 171 -6.22 -2.46 -28.65
C PRO A 171 -7.22 -3.58 -28.36
N TRP A 172 -7.44 -3.94 -27.10
CA TRP A 172 -8.22 -5.13 -26.71
C TRP A 172 -9.63 -4.83 -26.22
N ILE A 173 -9.94 -3.55 -25.92
CA ILE A 173 -11.29 -3.18 -25.47
C ILE A 173 -12.19 -2.93 -26.69
N THR A 174 -13.48 -3.30 -26.54
CA THR A 174 -14.50 -3.04 -27.56
C THR A 174 -14.87 -1.56 -27.63
N GLU A 175 -15.49 -1.13 -28.72
CA GLU A 175 -16.00 0.26 -28.82
C GLU A 175 -17.11 0.55 -27.81
N GLU A 176 -17.91 -0.46 -27.45
CA GLU A 176 -18.94 -0.34 -26.42
C GLU A 176 -18.31 -0.09 -25.05
N GLU A 177 -17.31 -0.88 -24.66
CA GLU A 177 -16.56 -0.70 -23.42
C GLU A 177 -15.85 0.65 -23.38
N ARG A 178 -15.23 1.05 -24.49
CA ARG A 178 -14.58 2.35 -24.62
C ARG A 178 -15.56 3.49 -24.39
N THR A 179 -16.71 3.42 -25.07
CA THR A 179 -17.78 4.42 -24.93
C THR A 179 -18.32 4.45 -23.52
N TYR A 180 -18.55 3.29 -22.90
CA TYR A 180 -18.98 3.18 -21.50
C TYR A 180 -18.00 3.83 -20.54
N ILE A 181 -16.71 3.51 -20.65
CA ILE A 181 -15.66 4.09 -19.79
C ILE A 181 -15.60 5.61 -19.97
N LEU A 182 -15.55 6.09 -21.19
CA LEU A 182 -15.38 7.51 -21.50
C LEU A 182 -16.64 8.36 -21.17
N SER A 183 -17.83 7.83 -21.41
CA SER A 183 -19.09 8.54 -21.09
C SER A 183 -19.29 8.76 -19.59
N GLY A 184 -18.72 7.91 -18.75
CA GLY A 184 -18.74 8.03 -17.30
C GLY A 184 -17.63 8.92 -16.72
N GLN A 185 -16.78 9.53 -17.55
CA GLN A 185 -15.71 10.43 -17.14
C GLN A 185 -16.25 11.88 -17.05
N PRO A 186 -15.81 12.71 -16.09
CA PRO A 186 -16.11 14.14 -16.08
C PRO A 186 -15.53 14.82 -17.33
N GLU A 187 -16.32 15.71 -17.94
CA GLU A 187 -15.87 16.46 -19.15
C GLU A 187 -14.53 17.20 -18.95
N GLN A 188 -14.27 17.67 -17.75
CA GLN A 188 -13.03 18.35 -17.38
C GLN A 188 -11.81 17.40 -17.47
N GLU A 189 -11.97 16.12 -17.12
CA GLU A 189 -10.89 15.12 -17.22
C GLU A 189 -10.60 14.74 -18.68
N LEU A 190 -11.59 14.85 -19.57
CA LEU A 190 -11.44 14.53 -20.99
C LEU A 190 -10.74 15.64 -21.79
N LYS A 191 -10.80 16.89 -21.33
CA LYS A 191 -10.32 18.10 -22.05
C LYS A 191 -8.93 18.57 -21.60
N THR A 192 -8.40 18.04 -20.49
CA THR A 192 -7.15 18.54 -19.95
C THR A 192 -5.96 17.72 -20.41
N GLU A 193 -5.21 18.24 -21.39
CA GLU A 193 -3.76 18.06 -21.45
C GLU A 193 -3.16 18.88 -20.30
N ASP A 194 -3.36 18.41 -19.07
CA ASP A 194 -3.05 19.19 -17.89
C ASP A 194 -1.53 19.21 -17.67
N LYS A 195 -0.92 20.35 -17.93
CA LYS A 195 0.37 20.69 -17.33
C LYS A 195 0.12 20.76 -15.83
N GLY A 196 0.39 19.64 -15.15
CA GLY A 196 0.03 19.40 -13.75
C GLY A 196 0.25 20.63 -12.86
N LYS A 197 -0.73 20.94 -12.03
CA LYS A 197 -0.73 22.11 -11.13
C LYS A 197 0.50 22.11 -10.23
N SER A 198 1.02 23.29 -9.95
CA SER A 198 2.13 23.44 -9.01
C SER A 198 1.71 23.03 -7.59
N TRP A 199 2.67 22.67 -6.74
CA TRP A 199 2.37 22.34 -5.33
C TRP A 199 1.69 23.50 -4.60
N GLY A 200 2.10 24.75 -4.88
CA GLY A 200 1.48 25.94 -4.28
C GLY A 200 0.02 26.10 -4.68
N GLU A 201 -0.34 25.81 -5.92
CA GLU A 201 -1.72 25.84 -6.40
C GLU A 201 -2.56 24.73 -5.77
N LEU A 202 -2.00 23.52 -5.65
CA LEU A 202 -2.69 22.39 -5.01
C LEU A 202 -2.98 22.67 -3.53
N LEU A 203 -2.04 23.26 -2.80
CA LEU A 203 -2.21 23.61 -1.38
C LEU A 203 -3.20 24.77 -1.15
N ARG A 204 -3.44 25.62 -2.14
CA ARG A 204 -4.47 26.68 -2.06
C ARG A 204 -5.90 26.16 -2.20
N VAL A 205 -6.08 24.95 -2.74
CA VAL A 205 -7.40 24.36 -2.90
C VAL A 205 -7.88 23.75 -1.58
N LYS A 206 -8.89 24.37 -0.95
CA LYS A 206 -9.44 23.94 0.35
C LYS A 206 -9.86 22.45 0.38
N LYS A 207 -10.36 21.92 -0.74
CA LYS A 207 -10.76 20.50 -0.86
C LYS A 207 -9.60 19.53 -0.67
N ASN A 208 -8.38 19.93 -1.04
CA ASN A 208 -7.21 19.07 -0.90
C ASN A 208 -6.83 18.88 0.57
N TRP A 209 -7.06 19.88 1.41
CA TRP A 209 -6.81 19.77 2.84
C TRP A 209 -7.69 18.73 3.53
N SER A 210 -8.92 18.49 3.05
CA SER A 210 -9.75 17.41 3.61
C SER A 210 -9.16 16.02 3.35
N VAL A 211 -8.49 15.83 2.19
CA VAL A 211 -7.80 14.58 1.87
C VAL A 211 -6.51 14.46 2.69
N ILE A 212 -5.72 15.54 2.76
CA ILE A 212 -4.46 15.58 3.51
C ILE A 212 -4.71 15.28 4.99
N LEU A 213 -5.66 15.97 5.61
CA LEU A 213 -6.00 15.76 7.03
C LEU A 213 -6.60 14.37 7.27
N GLY A 214 -7.48 13.90 6.37
CA GLY A 214 -8.01 12.55 6.46
C GLY A 214 -6.91 11.48 6.49
N ARG A 215 -5.94 11.59 5.58
CA ARG A 215 -4.78 10.68 5.53
C ARG A 215 -3.86 10.85 6.75
N PHE A 216 -3.59 12.07 7.14
CA PHE A 216 -2.75 12.37 8.32
C PHE A 216 -3.24 11.69 9.60
N PHE A 217 -4.56 11.60 9.80
CA PHE A 217 -5.13 10.93 10.98
C PHE A 217 -5.37 9.43 10.79
N LEU A 218 -5.61 8.95 9.57
CA LEU A 218 -5.95 7.54 9.33
C LEU A 218 -4.72 6.66 9.06
N ASP A 219 -3.73 7.16 8.31
CA ASP A 219 -2.57 6.34 7.92
C ASP A 219 -1.72 5.90 9.12
N PRO A 220 -1.49 6.71 10.20
CA PRO A 220 -0.78 6.24 11.38
C PRO A 220 -1.45 5.04 12.06
N ILE A 221 -2.79 4.96 12.06
CA ILE A 221 -3.53 3.82 12.63
C ILE A 221 -3.21 2.54 11.84
N TRP A 222 -3.23 2.62 10.50
CA TRP A 222 -2.87 1.49 9.65
C TRP A 222 -1.43 1.01 9.91
N TRP A 223 -0.47 1.93 9.91
CA TRP A 223 0.93 1.61 10.14
C TRP A 223 1.19 1.09 11.56
N MET A 224 0.44 1.56 12.56
CA MET A 224 0.47 1.01 13.90
C MET A 224 0.10 -0.48 13.90
N PHE A 225 -1.01 -0.85 13.26
CA PHE A 225 -1.39 -2.27 13.15
C PHE A 225 -0.37 -3.09 12.38
N VAL A 226 0.10 -2.61 11.23
CA VAL A 226 1.07 -3.35 10.40
C VAL A 226 2.38 -3.59 11.13
N THR A 227 2.88 -2.59 11.87
CA THR A 227 4.21 -2.64 12.48
C THR A 227 4.18 -3.22 13.89
N PHE A 228 3.22 -2.80 14.72
CA PHE A 228 3.25 -3.09 16.15
C PHE A 228 2.32 -4.23 16.59
N LEU A 229 1.30 -4.59 15.83
CA LEU A 229 0.41 -5.69 16.21
C LEU A 229 1.16 -7.02 16.42
N PRO A 230 2.08 -7.44 15.54
CA PRO A 230 2.85 -8.66 15.77
C PRO A 230 3.70 -8.60 17.05
N LEU A 231 4.32 -7.45 17.31
CA LEU A 231 5.11 -7.23 18.52
C LEU A 231 4.23 -7.25 19.77
N TYR A 232 3.09 -6.58 19.73
CA TYR A 232 2.12 -6.57 20.82
C TYR A 232 1.62 -7.98 21.16
N LEU A 233 1.29 -8.78 20.16
CA LEU A 233 0.86 -10.17 20.37
C LEU A 233 1.97 -11.01 20.97
N ALA A 234 3.22 -10.81 20.58
CA ALA A 234 4.36 -11.52 21.13
C ALA A 234 4.71 -11.08 22.57
N ASP A 235 4.73 -9.75 22.83
CA ASP A 235 5.19 -9.20 24.11
C ASP A 235 4.11 -9.29 25.21
N VAL A 236 2.83 -9.07 24.88
CA VAL A 236 1.72 -9.06 25.86
C VAL A 236 1.07 -10.43 26.03
N PHE A 237 0.83 -11.14 24.94
CA PHE A 237 0.20 -12.46 24.98
C PHE A 237 1.21 -13.61 24.96
N HIS A 238 2.52 -13.31 24.92
CA HIS A 238 3.60 -14.30 24.89
C HIS A 238 3.48 -15.33 23.76
N LEU A 239 2.87 -14.92 22.63
CA LEU A 239 2.69 -15.79 21.48
C LEU A 239 4.03 -15.99 20.76
N ASN A 240 4.29 -17.25 20.37
CA ASN A 240 5.44 -17.55 19.54
C ASN A 240 5.20 -17.07 18.07
N ILE A 241 6.28 -17.06 17.27
CA ILE A 241 6.27 -16.52 15.92
C ILE A 241 5.21 -17.21 15.02
N LYS A 242 4.93 -18.50 15.23
CA LYS A 242 3.90 -19.23 14.49
C LYS A 242 2.50 -18.81 14.92
N GLU A 243 2.27 -18.68 16.20
CA GLU A 243 1.00 -18.25 16.78
C GLU A 243 0.68 -16.82 16.38
N VAL A 244 1.68 -15.92 16.38
CA VAL A 244 1.52 -14.55 15.86
C VAL A 244 1.12 -14.56 14.38
N ALA A 245 1.80 -15.35 13.54
CA ALA A 245 1.48 -15.44 12.12
C ALA A 245 0.04 -15.92 11.87
N PHE A 246 -0.46 -16.82 12.72
CA PHE A 246 -1.82 -17.36 12.61
C PHE A 246 -2.90 -16.56 13.37
N SER A 247 -2.56 -15.53 14.13
CA SER A 247 -3.51 -14.73 14.92
C SER A 247 -3.65 -13.29 14.40
N ALA A 248 -2.61 -12.74 13.78
CA ALA A 248 -2.57 -11.35 13.33
C ALA A 248 -3.47 -11.02 12.12
N TRP A 249 -4.18 -11.99 11.55
CA TRP A 249 -5.00 -11.79 10.34
C TRP A 249 -6.35 -11.09 10.61
N VAL A 250 -6.87 -11.17 11.83
CA VAL A 250 -8.24 -10.71 12.16
C VAL A 250 -8.51 -9.26 11.77
N PRO A 251 -7.66 -8.27 12.12
CA PRO A 251 -7.87 -6.88 11.71
C PRO A 251 -7.84 -6.69 10.19
N TYR A 252 -7.02 -7.46 9.50
CA TYR A 252 -6.89 -7.35 8.03
C TYR A 252 -8.12 -7.91 7.29
N VAL A 253 -8.77 -8.95 7.83
CA VAL A 253 -10.07 -9.40 7.31
C VAL A 253 -11.12 -8.32 7.50
N GLY A 254 -11.18 -7.69 8.68
CA GLY A 254 -12.05 -6.54 8.92
C GLY A 254 -11.79 -5.40 7.94
N ALA A 255 -10.53 -5.08 7.68
CA ALA A 255 -10.14 -4.06 6.71
C ALA A 255 -10.53 -4.42 5.27
N ALA A 256 -10.37 -5.69 4.85
CA ALA A 256 -10.78 -6.16 3.53
C ALA A 256 -12.30 -6.05 3.34
N LEU A 257 -13.07 -6.56 4.29
CA LEU A 257 -14.53 -6.49 4.26
C LEU A 257 -15.03 -5.05 4.29
N GLY A 258 -14.44 -4.21 5.14
CA GLY A 258 -14.76 -2.78 5.23
C GLY A 258 -14.48 -2.01 3.94
N SER A 259 -13.36 -2.31 3.27
CA SER A 259 -12.99 -1.69 2.00
C SER A 259 -13.99 -2.03 0.89
N ILE A 260 -14.38 -3.30 0.76
CA ILE A 260 -15.37 -3.74 -0.23
C ILE A 260 -16.75 -3.16 0.10
N ALA A 261 -17.19 -3.31 1.36
CA ALA A 261 -18.50 -2.85 1.79
C ALA A 261 -18.67 -1.33 1.66
N GLY A 262 -17.63 -0.55 2.02
CA GLY A 262 -17.64 0.91 1.89
C GLY A 262 -17.71 1.36 0.43
N GLY A 263 -16.92 0.71 -0.45
CA GLY A 263 -16.95 0.96 -1.89
C GLY A 263 -18.29 0.61 -2.51
N TRP A 264 -18.84 -0.56 -2.19
CA TRP A 264 -20.15 -1.03 -2.63
C TRP A 264 -21.28 -0.10 -2.15
N TYR A 265 -21.30 0.23 -0.86
CA TYR A 265 -22.30 1.12 -0.27
C TYR A 265 -22.32 2.50 -0.92
N SER A 266 -21.13 3.07 -1.15
CA SER A 266 -21.03 4.34 -1.87
C SER A 266 -21.58 4.24 -3.30
N GLY A 267 -21.26 3.18 -4.05
CA GLY A 267 -21.78 2.92 -5.40
C GLY A 267 -23.31 2.73 -5.40
N TRP A 268 -23.84 1.97 -4.44
CA TRP A 268 -25.27 1.74 -4.28
C TRP A 268 -26.05 3.04 -4.04
N LEU A 269 -25.53 3.95 -3.21
CA LEU A 269 -26.16 5.27 -3.01
C LEU A 269 -26.17 6.11 -4.28
N ILE A 270 -25.09 6.09 -5.06
CA ILE A 270 -25.01 6.81 -6.35
C ILE A 270 -26.03 6.25 -7.34
N ASN A 271 -26.18 4.93 -7.43
CA ASN A 271 -27.16 4.28 -8.30
C ASN A 271 -28.61 4.58 -7.88
N ARG A 272 -28.84 4.97 -6.62
CA ARG A 272 -30.14 5.46 -6.13
C ARG A 272 -30.39 6.95 -6.37
N GLY A 273 -29.52 7.62 -7.11
CA GLY A 273 -29.66 9.03 -7.48
C GLY A 273 -29.05 10.03 -6.49
N HIS A 274 -28.34 9.57 -5.44
CA HIS A 274 -27.61 10.49 -4.57
C HIS A 274 -26.35 11.05 -5.24
N THR A 275 -25.95 12.26 -4.86
CA THR A 275 -24.72 12.86 -5.37
C THR A 275 -23.49 12.07 -4.89
N VAL A 276 -22.45 12.03 -5.71
CA VAL A 276 -21.16 11.38 -5.39
C VAL A 276 -20.59 11.89 -4.06
N ASN A 277 -20.72 13.20 -3.80
CA ASN A 277 -20.26 13.80 -2.56
C ASN A 277 -21.01 13.27 -1.32
N TYR A 278 -22.34 13.17 -1.41
CA TYR A 278 -23.16 12.60 -0.33
C TYR A 278 -22.82 11.13 -0.10
N ALA A 279 -22.78 10.32 -1.15
CA ALA A 279 -22.55 8.88 -1.08
C ALA A 279 -21.19 8.54 -0.42
N ARG A 280 -20.14 9.27 -0.79
CA ARG A 280 -18.80 9.08 -0.20
C ARG A 280 -18.76 9.50 1.26
N LYS A 281 -19.35 10.64 1.63
CA LYS A 281 -19.41 11.10 3.02
C LYS A 281 -20.26 10.17 3.90
N ALA A 282 -21.36 9.64 3.39
CA ALA A 282 -22.19 8.66 4.09
C ALA A 282 -21.42 7.36 4.38
N ALA A 283 -20.67 6.85 3.41
CA ALA A 283 -19.83 5.68 3.62
C ALA A 283 -18.71 5.91 4.67
N MET A 284 -18.08 7.08 4.63
CA MET A 284 -17.07 7.47 5.63
C MET A 284 -17.68 7.61 7.03
N LEU A 285 -18.84 8.24 7.13
CA LEU A 285 -19.55 8.40 8.41
C LEU A 285 -19.94 7.05 9.00
N LEU A 286 -20.49 6.15 8.18
CA LEU A 286 -20.84 4.79 8.60
C LEU A 286 -19.61 4.04 9.14
N GLY A 287 -18.47 4.10 8.43
CA GLY A 287 -17.21 3.54 8.89
C GLY A 287 -16.75 4.14 10.23
N GLY A 288 -16.86 5.46 10.38
CA GLY A 288 -16.55 6.16 11.64
C GLY A 288 -17.43 5.73 12.81
N ILE A 289 -18.71 5.48 12.57
CA ILE A 289 -19.65 5.00 13.60
C ILE A 289 -19.30 3.55 14.00
N ILE A 290 -19.00 2.69 13.03
CA ILE A 290 -18.67 1.27 13.28
C ILE A 290 -17.41 1.12 14.13
N ILE A 291 -16.47 2.07 14.08
CA ILE A 291 -15.24 2.01 14.86
C ILE A 291 -15.44 2.41 16.34
N ILE A 292 -16.50 3.13 16.69
CA ILE A 292 -16.74 3.61 18.07
C ILE A 292 -16.71 2.48 19.13
N PRO A 293 -17.30 1.29 18.90
CA PRO A 293 -17.22 0.20 19.86
C PRO A 293 -15.78 -0.28 20.19
N SER A 294 -14.81 -0.05 19.29
CA SER A 294 -13.43 -0.40 19.59
C SER A 294 -12.81 0.42 20.73
N ILE A 295 -13.31 1.64 20.94
CA ILE A 295 -12.91 2.50 22.06
C ILE A 295 -13.38 1.88 23.39
N LEU A 296 -14.57 1.28 23.41
CA LEU A 296 -15.09 0.60 24.59
C LEU A 296 -14.23 -0.62 24.94
N ALA A 297 -13.81 -1.39 23.94
CA ALA A 297 -12.92 -2.52 24.16
C ALA A 297 -11.56 -2.10 24.78
N ALA A 298 -11.01 -0.95 24.35
CA ALA A 298 -9.77 -0.41 24.92
C ALA A 298 -9.91 0.12 26.36
N ILE A 299 -11.12 0.47 26.80
CA ILE A 299 -11.39 0.93 28.17
C ILE A 299 -11.67 -0.25 29.12
N MET A 300 -12.17 -1.37 28.58
CA MET A 300 -12.57 -2.56 29.34
C MET A 300 -11.45 -3.59 29.48
N SER A 301 -10.35 -3.43 28.78
CA SER A 301 -9.13 -4.24 28.90
C SER A 301 -8.13 -3.64 29.89
#